data_b2872058acec0e78f5a1ec2f6e7cfeb6
#
_entry.id   b2872058acec0e78f5a1ec2f6e7cfeb6
#
_cell.length_a   1.000
_cell.length_b   1.000
_cell.length_c   1.000
_cell.angle_alpha   90.00
_cell.angle_beta   90.00
_cell.angle_gamma   90.00
#
_symmetry.space_group_name_H-M   'P 1'
#
loop_
_entity.id
_entity.type
_entity.pdbx_description
1 polymer ?
#
loop_
_entity_poly.entity_id
_entity_poly.type
_entity_poly.pdbx_seq_one_letter_code
_entity_poly.pdbx_strand_id
1 'polypeptide(L)'
;MWGALLHGGRLVIVPTEVTRTPSAFFALLCAEGVTVLNQTPSAFQALMSAQEEREEAAGNIERANVVAHRLRYVIFGGEALEPRTLASWYARHGERTQLVNMYGITETTVHVTYCALRAEDAMRLGASPIGVRIPDLQLYVLDDRREPVPMGVTGELYVGGAGVARGYLNRPELTRERFIDDPFVA
;
A
#
# COMPACT_ATOMS: atom_id res chain seq x y z
N MET A 1 -7.43 2.97 10.18
CA MET A 1 -8.32 3.56 11.21
C MET A 1 -8.17 2.82 12.54
N TRP A 2 -8.64 1.59 12.64
CA TRP A 2 -8.66 0.83 13.90
C TRP A 2 -7.28 0.61 14.53
N GLY A 3 -6.23 0.41 13.72
CA GLY A 3 -4.86 0.24 14.23
C GLY A 3 -4.40 1.40 15.13
N ALA A 4 -4.67 2.64 14.74
CA ALA A 4 -4.36 3.79 15.58
C ALA A 4 -5.19 3.79 16.87
N LEU A 5 -6.51 3.62 16.77
CA LEU A 5 -7.42 3.75 17.90
C LEU A 5 -7.26 2.62 18.93
N LEU A 6 -7.08 1.37 18.47
CA LEU A 6 -6.92 0.21 19.36
C LEU A 6 -5.57 0.16 20.09
N HIS A 7 -4.55 0.86 19.57
CA HIS A 7 -3.22 0.88 20.16
C HIS A 7 -2.82 2.23 20.77
N GLY A 8 -3.80 3.07 21.12
CA GLY A 8 -3.57 4.36 21.78
C GLY A 8 -2.92 5.42 20.88
N GLY A 9 -2.96 5.23 19.57
CA GLY A 9 -2.51 6.21 18.60
C GLY A 9 -3.57 7.26 18.27
N ARG A 10 -3.17 8.29 17.51
CA ARG A 10 -4.05 9.34 17.03
C ARG A 10 -4.37 9.13 15.55
N LEU A 11 -5.65 9.21 15.19
CA LEU A 11 -6.11 9.22 13.81
C LEU A 11 -6.27 10.69 13.35
N VAL A 12 -5.54 11.07 12.30
CA VAL A 12 -5.68 12.38 11.65
C VAL A 12 -6.69 12.23 10.52
N ILE A 13 -7.81 12.92 10.63
CA ILE A 13 -8.83 12.97 9.57
C ILE A 13 -8.47 14.10 8.63
N VAL A 14 -8.24 13.77 7.35
CA VAL A 14 -7.83 14.72 6.33
C VAL A 14 -9.06 15.33 5.67
N PRO A 15 -9.21 16.68 5.67
CA PRO A 15 -10.27 17.36 4.94
C PRO A 15 -10.22 17.09 3.44
N THR A 16 -11.37 17.00 2.77
CA THR A 16 -11.46 16.62 1.35
C THR A 16 -10.68 17.59 0.43
N GLU A 17 -10.69 18.87 0.72
CA GLU A 17 -9.93 19.88 -0.02
C GLU A 17 -8.42 19.68 0.08
N VAL A 18 -7.94 19.23 1.25
CA VAL A 18 -6.53 18.94 1.48
C VAL A 18 -6.08 17.69 0.72
N THR A 19 -6.93 16.67 0.61
CA THR A 19 -6.59 15.44 -0.14
C THR A 19 -6.31 15.69 -1.62
N ARG A 20 -6.86 16.78 -2.18
CA ARG A 20 -6.71 17.18 -3.58
C ARG A 20 -5.54 18.13 -3.85
N THR A 21 -4.86 18.56 -2.78
CA THR A 21 -3.77 19.54 -2.86
C THR A 21 -2.51 18.94 -2.23
N PRO A 22 -1.61 18.30 -3.00
CA PRO A 22 -0.44 17.58 -2.46
C PRO A 22 0.44 18.41 -1.54
N SER A 23 0.65 19.71 -1.84
CA SER A 23 1.43 20.61 -0.99
C SER A 23 0.77 20.89 0.36
N ALA A 24 -0.56 21.09 0.39
CA ALA A 24 -1.32 21.24 1.63
C ALA A 24 -1.34 19.94 2.44
N PHE A 25 -1.44 18.80 1.74
CA PHE A 25 -1.38 17.48 2.38
C PHE A 25 -0.01 17.22 3.01
N PHE A 26 1.08 17.53 2.32
CA PHE A 26 2.43 17.44 2.89
C PHE A 26 2.61 18.34 4.11
N ALA A 27 2.11 19.58 4.05
CA ALA A 27 2.14 20.48 5.19
C ALA A 27 1.38 19.93 6.40
N LEU A 28 0.20 19.33 6.19
CA LEU A 28 -0.58 18.66 7.23
C LEU A 28 0.17 17.47 7.84
N LEU A 29 0.80 16.61 7.02
CA LEU A 29 1.61 15.49 7.50
C LEU A 29 2.71 15.94 8.45
N CYS A 30 3.40 17.03 8.10
CA CYS A 30 4.47 17.58 8.93
C CYS A 30 3.92 18.21 10.22
N ALA A 31 2.88 19.05 10.13
CA ALA A 31 2.27 19.74 11.26
C ALA A 31 1.69 18.76 12.30
N GLU A 32 1.04 17.70 11.84
CA GLU A 32 0.44 16.66 12.69
C GLU A 32 1.44 15.61 13.16
N GLY A 33 2.67 15.62 12.64
CA GLY A 33 3.71 14.65 12.98
C GLY A 33 3.31 13.22 12.63
N VAL A 34 2.67 13.03 11.47
CA VAL A 34 2.17 11.71 11.03
C VAL A 34 3.31 10.72 10.92
N THR A 35 3.12 9.53 11.50
CA THR A 35 4.12 8.46 11.52
C THR A 35 3.78 7.29 10.61
N VAL A 36 2.49 7.09 10.28
CA VAL A 36 2.00 6.03 9.39
C VAL A 36 1.06 6.66 8.37
N LEU A 37 1.38 6.51 7.10
CA LEU A 37 0.60 7.01 5.97
C LEU A 37 0.12 5.83 5.12
N ASN A 38 -1.19 5.76 4.85
CA ASN A 38 -1.74 4.87 3.84
C ASN A 38 -2.12 5.72 2.62
N GLN A 39 -1.62 5.35 1.46
CA GLN A 39 -1.87 6.08 0.21
C GLN A 39 -1.79 5.15 -1.00
N THR A 40 -2.41 5.55 -2.11
CA THR A 40 -2.14 4.91 -3.40
C THR A 40 -0.76 5.32 -3.92
N PRO A 41 -0.09 4.50 -4.74
CA PRO A 41 1.18 4.86 -5.38
C PRO A 41 1.13 6.20 -6.12
N SER A 42 0.08 6.45 -6.90
CA SER A 42 -0.09 7.71 -7.65
C SER A 42 -0.19 8.93 -6.75
N ALA A 43 -0.96 8.85 -5.66
CA ALA A 43 -1.08 9.94 -4.70
C ALA A 43 0.24 10.21 -3.94
N PHE A 44 1.02 9.17 -3.68
CA PHE A 44 2.34 9.33 -3.07
C PHE A 44 3.35 9.97 -4.01
N GLN A 45 3.31 9.66 -5.32
CA GLN A 45 4.12 10.37 -6.32
C GLN A 45 3.83 11.87 -6.33
N ALA A 46 2.55 12.25 -6.32
CA ALA A 46 2.17 13.66 -6.24
C ALA A 46 2.67 14.33 -4.94
N LEU A 47 2.68 13.59 -3.82
CA LEU A 47 3.22 14.05 -2.56
C LEU A 47 4.74 14.28 -2.62
N MET A 48 5.49 13.36 -3.26
CA MET A 48 6.93 13.50 -3.46
C MET A 48 7.26 14.74 -4.30
N SER A 49 6.54 14.94 -5.41
CA SER A 49 6.72 16.12 -6.27
C SER A 49 6.46 17.43 -5.51
N ALA A 50 5.38 17.48 -4.71
CA ALA A 50 5.07 18.65 -3.89
C ALA A 50 6.12 18.93 -2.81
N GLN A 51 6.75 17.89 -2.26
CA GLN A 51 7.89 18.04 -1.36
C GLN A 51 9.10 18.63 -2.09
N GLU A 52 9.42 18.11 -3.29
CA GLU A 52 10.53 18.58 -4.12
C GLU A 52 10.39 20.06 -4.47
N GLU A 53 9.24 20.45 -4.99
CA GLU A 53 8.92 21.86 -5.30
C GLU A 53 9.08 22.77 -4.09
N ARG A 54 8.64 22.35 -2.92
CA ARG A 54 8.76 23.12 -1.68
C ARG A 54 10.20 23.29 -1.24
N GLU A 55 11.02 22.24 -1.35
CA GLU A 55 12.44 22.28 -1.01
C GLU A 55 13.25 23.16 -1.98
N GLU A 56 12.90 23.14 -3.27
CA GLU A 56 13.49 24.00 -4.29
C GLU A 56 13.15 25.46 -4.05
N ALA A 57 11.89 25.77 -3.72
CA ALA A 57 11.42 27.14 -3.44
C ALA A 57 12.04 27.73 -2.16
N ALA A 58 12.39 26.90 -1.18
CA ALA A 58 12.88 27.33 0.13
C ALA A 58 14.33 27.85 0.14
N GLY A 59 15.11 27.70 -0.91
CA GLY A 59 16.52 28.11 -0.97
C GLY A 59 17.41 27.46 0.10
N ASN A 60 18.74 27.73 0.04
CA ASN A 60 19.72 27.04 0.91
C ASN A 60 19.62 27.42 2.41
N ILE A 61 19.11 28.59 2.75
CA ILE A 61 19.04 29.08 4.14
C ILE A 61 17.78 28.55 4.84
N GLU A 62 16.68 28.38 4.11
CA GLU A 62 15.40 27.88 4.65
C GLU A 62 15.29 26.36 4.67
N ARG A 63 16.12 25.64 3.89
CA ARG A 63 16.16 24.17 3.92
C ARG A 63 16.40 23.59 5.31
N ALA A 64 17.18 24.26 6.16
CA ALA A 64 17.43 23.86 7.54
C ALA A 64 16.18 24.02 8.44
N ASN A 65 15.20 24.84 8.05
CA ASN A 65 13.96 25.11 8.78
C ASN A 65 12.73 24.42 8.17
N VAL A 66 12.87 23.71 7.05
CA VAL A 66 11.75 22.91 6.51
C VAL A 66 11.43 21.80 7.51
N VAL A 67 10.25 21.86 8.10
CA VAL A 67 9.80 20.82 9.04
C VAL A 67 9.81 19.48 8.34
N ALA A 68 10.76 18.64 8.74
CA ALA A 68 10.89 17.28 8.20
C ALA A 68 9.68 16.44 8.62
N HIS A 69 9.19 15.61 7.71
CA HIS A 69 8.16 14.63 8.04
C HIS A 69 8.65 13.64 9.10
N ARG A 70 7.70 13.04 9.85
CA ARG A 70 7.96 11.99 10.86
C ARG A 70 7.50 10.60 10.42
N LEU A 71 7.32 10.39 9.12
CA LEU A 71 6.86 9.12 8.57
C LEU A 71 7.85 8.00 8.93
N ARG A 72 7.34 6.96 9.56
CA ARG A 72 8.01 5.70 9.84
C ARG A 72 7.60 4.64 8.82
N TYR A 73 6.33 4.68 8.42
CA TYR A 73 5.76 3.75 7.44
C TYR A 73 4.94 4.50 6.41
N VAL A 74 5.09 4.12 5.15
CA VAL A 74 4.16 4.43 4.06
C VAL A 74 3.65 3.10 3.50
N ILE A 75 2.34 2.91 3.51
CA ILE A 75 1.68 1.69 3.09
C ILE A 75 0.92 1.98 1.81
N PHE A 76 1.32 1.34 0.73
CA PHE A 76 0.69 1.42 -0.58
C PHE A 76 -0.37 0.34 -0.74
N GLY A 77 -1.44 0.66 -1.46
CA GLY A 77 -2.50 -0.26 -1.85
C GLY A 77 -3.48 0.39 -2.81
N GLY A 78 -4.34 -0.42 -3.42
CA GLY A 78 -5.38 0.03 -4.33
C GLY A 78 -4.95 0.23 -5.79
N GLU A 79 -3.65 0.31 -6.06
CA GLU A 79 -3.07 0.43 -7.40
C GLU A 79 -1.79 -0.40 -7.51
N ALA A 80 -1.41 -0.79 -8.74
CA ALA A 80 -0.12 -1.41 -8.98
C ALA A 80 1.01 -0.40 -8.73
N LEU A 81 2.01 -0.80 -7.96
CA LEU A 81 3.19 0.02 -7.68
C LEU A 81 4.28 -0.24 -8.73
N GLU A 82 4.78 0.82 -9.35
CA GLU A 82 6.03 0.80 -10.12
C GLU A 82 7.18 1.19 -9.17
N PRO A 83 8.04 0.24 -8.71
CA PRO A 83 9.03 0.51 -7.67
C PRO A 83 10.04 1.60 -8.05
N ARG A 84 10.33 1.76 -9.33
CA ARG A 84 11.26 2.80 -9.83
C ARG A 84 10.84 4.21 -9.48
N THR A 85 9.54 4.45 -9.36
CA THR A 85 9.01 5.77 -8.98
C THR A 85 9.43 6.19 -7.58
N LEU A 86 9.90 5.24 -6.76
CA LEU A 86 10.37 5.47 -5.39
C LEU A 86 11.88 5.81 -5.33
N ALA A 87 12.59 5.82 -6.45
CA ALA A 87 14.05 6.06 -6.45
C ALA A 87 14.42 7.43 -5.88
N SER A 88 13.67 8.49 -6.23
CA SER A 88 13.90 9.84 -5.70
C SER A 88 13.64 9.91 -4.18
N TRP A 89 12.64 9.18 -3.69
CA TRP A 89 12.38 9.07 -2.26
C TRP A 89 13.56 8.45 -1.51
N TYR A 90 14.05 7.29 -1.96
CA TYR A 90 15.17 6.62 -1.34
C TYR A 90 16.47 7.43 -1.42
N ALA A 91 16.72 8.10 -2.53
CA ALA A 91 17.89 8.98 -2.69
C ALA A 91 17.87 10.13 -1.67
N ARG A 92 16.70 10.62 -1.30
CA ARG A 92 16.52 11.76 -0.40
C ARG A 92 16.41 11.36 1.08
N HIS A 93 15.67 10.32 1.38
CA HIS A 93 15.32 9.92 2.74
C HIS A 93 16.04 8.65 3.21
N GLY A 94 16.69 7.91 2.30
CA GLY A 94 17.24 6.60 2.61
C GLY A 94 16.16 5.64 3.09
N GLU A 95 16.51 4.77 4.02
CA GLU A 95 15.58 3.76 4.58
C GLU A 95 15.00 4.16 5.95
N ARG A 96 14.98 5.45 6.28
CA ARG A 96 14.39 5.94 7.53
C ARG A 96 12.88 5.73 7.63
N THR A 97 12.22 5.70 6.46
CA THR A 97 10.79 5.40 6.32
C THR A 97 10.66 4.04 5.64
N GLN A 98 10.05 3.08 6.33
CA GLN A 98 9.73 1.79 5.71
C GLN A 98 8.58 1.96 4.72
N LEU A 99 8.85 1.73 3.44
CA LEU A 99 7.83 1.66 2.41
C LEU A 99 7.33 0.22 2.31
N VAL A 100 6.02 0.05 2.22
CA VAL A 100 5.35 -1.26 2.20
C VAL A 100 4.36 -1.28 1.06
N ASN A 101 4.45 -2.26 0.17
CA ASN A 101 3.42 -2.51 -0.82
C ASN A 101 2.51 -3.64 -0.34
N MET A 102 1.21 -3.39 -0.34
CA MET A 102 0.20 -4.37 0.05
C MET A 102 -0.80 -4.57 -1.09
N TYR A 103 -1.14 -5.81 -1.34
CA TYR A 103 -2.16 -6.18 -2.32
C TYR A 103 -3.37 -6.76 -1.61
N GLY A 104 -4.54 -6.53 -2.20
CA GLY A 104 -5.81 -7.09 -1.79
C GLY A 104 -6.97 -6.34 -2.43
N ILE A 105 -8.16 -6.95 -2.31
CA ILE A 105 -9.39 -6.44 -2.90
C ILE A 105 -10.48 -6.39 -1.83
N THR A 106 -11.63 -5.83 -2.16
CA THR A 106 -12.77 -5.69 -1.22
C THR A 106 -13.25 -7.04 -0.72
N GLU A 107 -13.24 -8.05 -1.59
CA GLU A 107 -13.67 -9.42 -1.29
C GLU A 107 -12.80 -10.11 -0.23
N THR A 108 -11.60 -9.62 0.01
CA THR A 108 -10.64 -10.18 0.97
C THR A 108 -10.36 -9.25 2.15
N THR A 109 -11.27 -8.34 2.46
CA THR A 109 -11.16 -7.38 3.58
C THR A 109 -9.86 -6.56 3.53
N VAL A 110 -9.63 -5.87 2.41
CA VAL A 110 -8.57 -4.91 2.08
C VAL A 110 -7.26 -5.56 1.65
N HIS A 111 -6.47 -6.16 2.54
CA HIS A 111 -5.13 -6.63 2.21
C HIS A 111 -4.96 -8.13 2.44
N VAL A 112 -4.25 -8.78 1.51
CA VAL A 112 -3.91 -10.20 1.60
C VAL A 112 -2.41 -10.46 1.60
N THR A 113 -1.61 -9.51 1.09
CA THR A 113 -0.15 -9.64 1.08
C THR A 113 0.56 -8.43 1.66
N TYR A 114 1.81 -8.64 2.01
CA TYR A 114 2.73 -7.67 2.57
C TYR A 114 4.09 -7.78 1.88
N CYS A 115 4.60 -6.66 1.37
CA CYS A 115 5.93 -6.55 0.79
C CYS A 115 6.65 -5.33 1.37
N ALA A 116 7.60 -5.56 2.27
CA ALA A 116 8.52 -4.52 2.71
C ALA A 116 9.48 -4.19 1.58
N LEU A 117 9.48 -2.94 1.13
CA LEU A 117 10.32 -2.46 0.04
C LEU A 117 11.66 -1.94 0.56
N ARG A 118 12.70 -2.06 -0.27
CA ARG A 118 14.05 -1.53 -0.02
C ARG A 118 14.50 -0.65 -1.17
N ALA A 119 15.54 0.13 -0.96
CA ALA A 119 16.12 0.99 -2.00
C ALA A 119 16.54 0.21 -3.27
N GLU A 120 17.02 -1.04 -3.10
CA GLU A 120 17.39 -1.91 -4.21
C GLU A 120 16.20 -2.34 -5.09
N ASP A 121 14.98 -2.40 -4.54
CA ASP A 121 13.78 -2.71 -5.32
C ASP A 121 13.44 -1.60 -6.30
N ALA A 122 13.75 -0.35 -5.97
CA ALA A 122 13.60 0.79 -6.87
C ALA A 122 14.54 0.76 -8.08
N MET A 123 15.54 -0.12 -8.08
CA MET A 123 16.45 -0.32 -9.21
C MET A 123 16.02 -1.47 -10.12
N ARG A 124 15.06 -2.28 -9.71
CA ARG A 124 14.59 -3.43 -10.49
C ARG A 124 13.59 -3.00 -11.56
N LEU A 125 13.69 -3.64 -12.71
CA LEU A 125 12.67 -3.60 -13.77
C LEU A 125 11.65 -4.69 -13.47
N GLY A 126 10.38 -4.40 -13.58
CA GLY A 126 9.37 -5.44 -13.52
C GLY A 126 8.08 -5.05 -12.82
N ALA A 127 7.24 -6.05 -12.64
CA ALA A 127 5.91 -5.90 -12.07
C ALA A 127 5.94 -5.47 -10.59
N SER A 128 4.83 -4.92 -10.14
CA SER A 128 4.58 -4.55 -8.74
C SER A 128 4.80 -5.76 -7.81
N PRO A 129 5.81 -5.75 -6.92
CA PRO A 129 6.01 -6.84 -5.98
C PRO A 129 4.93 -6.78 -4.90
N ILE A 130 4.17 -7.86 -4.72
CA ILE A 130 3.15 -7.94 -3.68
C ILE A 130 3.62 -8.69 -2.42
N GLY A 131 4.78 -9.36 -2.49
CA GLY A 131 5.42 -10.01 -1.35
C GLY A 131 4.79 -11.32 -0.92
N VAL A 132 4.56 -11.49 0.39
CA VAL A 132 4.07 -12.72 1.00
C VAL A 132 2.69 -12.53 1.60
N ARG A 133 1.96 -13.63 1.79
CA ARG A 133 0.63 -13.62 2.41
C ARG A 133 0.67 -13.09 3.85
N ILE A 134 -0.41 -12.47 4.28
CA ILE A 134 -0.68 -12.20 5.69
C ILE A 134 -0.92 -13.54 6.42
N PRO A 135 -0.45 -13.71 7.67
CA PRO A 135 -0.40 -15.02 8.34
C PRO A 135 -1.72 -15.77 8.47
N ASP A 136 -2.84 -15.07 8.59
CA ASP A 136 -4.20 -15.62 8.78
C ASP A 136 -4.93 -15.92 7.46
N LEU A 137 -4.24 -15.74 6.32
CA LEU A 137 -4.76 -16.01 4.99
C LEU A 137 -3.99 -17.11 4.30
N GLN A 138 -4.62 -17.74 3.31
CA GLN A 138 -4.04 -18.72 2.39
C GLN A 138 -4.06 -18.14 0.98
N LEU A 139 -2.99 -18.38 0.23
CA LEU A 139 -2.89 -17.94 -1.16
C LEU A 139 -2.57 -19.14 -2.02
N TYR A 140 -3.34 -19.32 -3.08
CA TYR A 140 -3.15 -20.33 -4.09
C TYR A 140 -3.00 -19.66 -5.45
N VAL A 141 -2.07 -20.14 -6.27
CA VAL A 141 -1.97 -19.74 -7.67
C VAL A 141 -2.40 -20.95 -8.50
N LEU A 142 -3.55 -20.82 -9.16
CA LEU A 142 -4.22 -21.95 -9.80
C LEU A 142 -4.34 -21.72 -11.31
N ASP A 143 -4.43 -22.82 -12.06
CA ASP A 143 -4.75 -22.83 -13.49
C ASP A 143 -6.27 -22.78 -13.75
N ASP A 144 -6.68 -22.84 -15.01
CA ASP A 144 -8.09 -22.84 -15.45
C ASP A 144 -8.89 -24.06 -14.93
N ARG A 145 -8.20 -25.12 -14.47
CA ARG A 145 -8.82 -26.30 -13.87
C ARG A 145 -8.83 -26.25 -12.35
N ARG A 146 -8.36 -25.12 -11.79
CA ARG A 146 -8.18 -24.90 -10.35
C ARG A 146 -7.16 -25.83 -9.70
N GLU A 147 -6.16 -26.27 -10.47
CA GLU A 147 -5.04 -27.03 -9.95
C GLU A 147 -3.85 -26.10 -9.67
N PRO A 148 -3.07 -26.33 -8.61
CA PRO A 148 -1.90 -25.51 -8.31
C PRO A 148 -0.87 -25.51 -9.43
N VAL A 149 -0.45 -24.34 -9.87
CA VAL A 149 0.59 -24.21 -10.90
C VAL A 149 1.99 -24.39 -10.30
N PRO A 150 2.96 -24.90 -11.06
CA PRO A 150 4.37 -24.94 -10.64
C PRO A 150 4.95 -23.55 -10.37
N MET A 151 5.99 -23.47 -9.55
CA MET A 151 6.70 -22.21 -9.29
C MET A 151 7.21 -21.58 -10.60
N GLY A 152 6.97 -20.27 -10.74
CA GLY A 152 7.34 -19.49 -11.93
C GLY A 152 6.32 -19.52 -13.06
N VAL A 153 5.25 -20.30 -12.93
CA VAL A 153 4.14 -20.32 -13.89
C VAL A 153 3.06 -19.33 -13.43
N THR A 154 2.51 -18.58 -14.39
CA THR A 154 1.41 -17.64 -14.15
C THR A 154 0.09 -18.40 -13.97
N GLY A 155 -0.71 -17.97 -13.00
CA GLY A 155 -2.05 -18.47 -12.74
C GLY A 155 -2.92 -17.42 -12.10
N GLU A 156 -4.17 -17.75 -11.83
CA GLU A 156 -5.11 -16.89 -11.10
C GLU A 156 -4.86 -17.00 -9.58
N LEU A 157 -4.91 -15.84 -8.89
CA LEU A 157 -4.71 -15.81 -7.45
C LEU A 157 -6.03 -16.06 -6.72
N TYR A 158 -6.07 -17.15 -5.95
CA TYR A 158 -7.16 -17.48 -5.05
C TYR A 158 -6.75 -17.20 -3.60
N VAL A 159 -7.71 -16.74 -2.81
CA VAL A 159 -7.48 -16.36 -1.40
C VAL A 159 -8.44 -17.11 -0.50
N GLY A 160 -7.91 -17.81 0.49
CA GLY A 160 -8.66 -18.48 1.55
C GLY A 160 -8.39 -17.85 2.93
N GLY A 161 -9.21 -18.19 3.92
CA GLY A 161 -9.02 -17.81 5.31
C GLY A 161 -10.01 -16.78 5.84
N ALA A 162 -9.81 -16.36 7.09
CA ALA A 162 -10.76 -15.55 7.84
C ALA A 162 -11.04 -14.15 7.27
N GLY A 163 -10.13 -13.62 6.44
CA GLY A 163 -10.30 -12.32 5.79
C GLY A 163 -11.21 -12.33 4.56
N VAL A 164 -11.60 -13.52 4.06
CA VAL A 164 -12.49 -13.61 2.90
C VAL A 164 -13.90 -13.21 3.29
N ALA A 165 -14.52 -12.32 2.51
CA ALA A 165 -15.88 -11.86 2.72
C ALA A 165 -16.89 -13.00 2.48
N ARG A 166 -18.12 -12.86 3.00
CA ARG A 166 -19.20 -13.85 2.82
C ARG A 166 -19.79 -13.87 1.41
N GLY A 167 -19.54 -12.82 0.62
CA GLY A 167 -20.09 -12.65 -0.71
C GLY A 167 -20.62 -11.24 -0.95
N TYR A 168 -21.35 -11.06 -2.04
CA TYR A 168 -21.95 -9.80 -2.44
C TYR A 168 -23.41 -9.72 -1.97
N LEU A 169 -23.76 -8.61 -1.33
CA LEU A 169 -25.11 -8.36 -0.82
C LEU A 169 -26.14 -8.39 -1.96
N ASN A 170 -27.18 -9.24 -1.82
CA ASN A 170 -28.26 -9.41 -2.82
C ASN A 170 -27.80 -9.78 -4.22
N ARG A 171 -26.62 -10.44 -4.35
CA ARG A 171 -26.07 -10.93 -5.61
C ARG A 171 -25.61 -12.39 -5.50
N PRO A 172 -26.54 -13.34 -5.33
CA PRO A 172 -26.16 -14.75 -5.09
C PRO A 172 -25.46 -15.41 -6.27
N GLU A 173 -25.77 -15.01 -7.50
CA GLU A 173 -25.15 -15.56 -8.70
C GLU A 173 -23.69 -15.12 -8.80
N LEU A 174 -23.41 -13.82 -8.65
CA LEU A 174 -22.05 -13.30 -8.65
C LEU A 174 -21.24 -13.84 -7.46
N THR A 175 -21.88 -14.03 -6.31
CA THR A 175 -21.23 -14.66 -5.16
C THR A 175 -20.78 -16.08 -5.49
N ARG A 176 -21.62 -16.93 -6.08
CA ARG A 176 -21.25 -18.28 -6.47
C ARG A 176 -20.16 -18.35 -7.56
N GLU A 177 -20.08 -17.31 -8.39
CA GLU A 177 -19.03 -17.22 -9.43
C GLU A 177 -17.66 -16.91 -8.81
N ARG A 178 -17.60 -16.00 -7.82
CA ARG A 178 -16.37 -15.45 -7.29
C ARG A 178 -15.91 -16.08 -5.97
N PHE A 179 -16.84 -16.62 -5.20
CA PHE A 179 -16.55 -17.28 -3.94
C PHE A 179 -16.86 -18.77 -4.08
N ILE A 180 -15.83 -19.57 -4.01
CA ILE A 180 -15.91 -21.02 -4.11
C ILE A 180 -15.47 -21.67 -2.81
N ASP A 181 -15.86 -22.92 -2.59
CA ASP A 181 -15.32 -23.71 -1.47
C ASP A 181 -13.82 -23.92 -1.65
N ASP A 182 -13.08 -23.86 -0.54
CA ASP A 182 -11.64 -24.10 -0.56
C ASP A 182 -11.37 -25.61 -0.66
N PRO A 183 -10.85 -26.13 -1.79
CA PRO A 183 -10.64 -27.56 -1.97
C PRO A 183 -9.41 -28.09 -1.21
N PHE A 184 -8.59 -27.21 -0.63
CA PHE A 184 -7.34 -27.55 0.04
C PHE A 184 -7.44 -27.55 1.56
N VAL A 185 -8.59 -27.19 2.12
CA VAL A 185 -8.88 -27.21 3.55
C VAL A 185 -9.90 -28.31 3.82
N ALA A 186 -9.52 -29.27 4.69
CA ALA A 186 -10.39 -30.35 5.13
C ALA A 186 -11.35 -29.93 6.24
#